data_8056861e654f0144590dc0ae9317a2dc
#
_entry.id   8056861e654f0144590dc0ae9317a2dc
#
_cell.length_a   1.000
_cell.length_b   1.000
_cell.length_c   1.000
_cell.angle_alpha   90.00
_cell.angle_beta   90.00
_cell.angle_gamma   90.00
#
_symmetry.space_group_name_H-M   'P 1'
#
loop_
_entity.id
_entity.type
_entity.pdbx_description
1 polymer ?
#
loop_
_entity_poly.entity_id
_entity_poly.type
_entity_poly.pdbx_seq_one_letter_code
_entity_poly.pdbx_strand_id
1 'polypeptide(L)'
;MLTRPAARILNLFKVILENLPVDFRAEMMYTRFARSVFAHAHAVIKETRGMDKMRTDNVKMNRQITDDARGQRLSLLLLLCFCMILLLSGCGSEPSYELDETALAVELLENGSFDCELYQVKAERISDFISIDAPEQEILCMGNGTYADSFGIFTLADAEAAKGALETVQTYLTDLQDSYQDYLPAEADKIANAVVLQKGRYVVFCVSPDAETMRETIEGAFVETEEAPNADDTDKAKSNEAQSETNGAAAVGQAGGNADGVYPVINSKAKVNQLGNIAVIGDKAYELYTYLDKPAETYARAVNKAAKALEGKTAVYDLLIPLSSGITLPDADYGKITSSDQKKAMDAIEAKLREDVKVIDPYEKLMQHRDEYIYFGTDHHWTADGAYYAYEAYCESKNLLPISRGRHEKREFDGFLGSFYNDTKSKKLQKHPDTVTAYEPISKNISMECEEANGSKPSYPVIYDVAKHPASLKYNAFLAGDHAYAKITNEDLTDGSSCVVVKESFGNAFVPFLVDHYQTVYVIDYRYWDQDLISFVEKKQADDLIFVNNLSMIRSDYLTGRLAQLINK
;
A
#
# COMPACT_ATOMS: atom_id res chain seq x y z
N MET A 1 -46.07 26.90 37.89
CA MET A 1 -46.51 25.54 37.50
C MET A 1 -46.89 25.62 36.03
N LEU A 2 -46.12 24.97 35.16
CA LEU A 2 -46.49 24.80 33.77
C LEU A 2 -47.85 24.13 33.67
N THR A 3 -48.76 24.62 32.87
CA THR A 3 -50.06 23.99 32.65
C THR A 3 -49.83 22.56 32.13
N ARG A 4 -50.62 21.59 32.60
CA ARG A 4 -50.47 20.16 32.26
C ARG A 4 -50.24 19.82 30.78
N PRO A 5 -50.79 20.62 29.82
CA PRO A 5 -50.49 20.41 28.39
C PRO A 5 -49.04 20.79 27.98
N ALA A 6 -48.49 21.87 28.49
CA ALA A 6 -47.13 22.30 28.17
C ALA A 6 -46.05 21.35 28.70
N ALA A 7 -46.26 20.77 29.87
CA ALA A 7 -45.37 19.76 30.47
C ALA A 7 -45.39 18.42 29.68
N ARG A 8 -46.55 18.06 29.10
CA ARG A 8 -46.66 16.85 28.26
C ARG A 8 -45.97 17.06 26.89
N ILE A 9 -46.06 18.23 26.31
CA ILE A 9 -45.39 18.55 25.04
C ILE A 9 -43.87 18.59 25.22
N LEU A 10 -43.39 19.15 26.33
CA LEU A 10 -41.94 19.15 26.65
C LEU A 10 -41.40 17.72 26.88
N ASN A 11 -42.17 16.86 27.56
CA ASN A 11 -41.79 15.46 27.75
C ASN A 11 -41.82 14.68 26.44
N LEU A 12 -42.78 14.92 25.57
CA LEU A 12 -42.84 14.27 24.25
C LEU A 12 -41.65 14.69 23.38
N PHE A 13 -41.29 15.97 23.42
CA PHE A 13 -40.10 16.48 22.67
C PHE A 13 -38.80 15.91 23.22
N LYS A 14 -38.69 15.69 24.54
CA LYS A 14 -37.54 15.06 25.17
C LYS A 14 -37.40 13.59 24.75
N VAL A 15 -38.50 12.85 24.73
CA VAL A 15 -38.52 11.43 24.31
C VAL A 15 -38.18 11.27 22.83
N ILE A 16 -38.63 12.20 21.96
CA ILE A 16 -38.28 12.19 20.53
C ILE A 16 -36.81 12.48 20.35
N LEU A 17 -36.24 13.49 21.04
CA LEU A 17 -34.81 13.83 20.96
C LEU A 17 -33.91 12.71 21.51
N GLU A 18 -34.35 12.00 22.54
CA GLU A 18 -33.59 10.89 23.15
C GLU A 18 -33.57 9.62 22.27
N ASN A 19 -34.47 9.50 21.30
CA ASN A 19 -34.55 8.34 20.40
C ASN A 19 -34.09 8.63 18.97
N LEU A 20 -33.58 9.81 18.67
CA LEU A 20 -32.94 10.11 17.38
C LEU A 20 -31.50 9.56 17.34
N PRO A 21 -31.01 9.07 16.18
CA PRO A 21 -29.62 8.70 15.99
C PRO A 21 -28.66 9.82 16.37
N VAL A 22 -27.47 9.46 16.85
CA VAL A 22 -26.49 10.42 17.41
C VAL A 22 -26.10 11.50 16.39
N ASP A 23 -26.01 11.12 15.11
CA ASP A 23 -25.60 12.01 14.01
C ASP A 23 -26.66 13.05 13.70
N PHE A 24 -27.93 12.71 13.75
CA PHE A 24 -29.05 13.65 13.57
C PHE A 24 -29.16 14.68 14.69
N ARG A 25 -28.69 14.35 15.90
CA ARG A 25 -28.63 15.29 17.03
C ARG A 25 -27.57 16.36 16.83
N ALA A 26 -26.45 16.01 16.22
CA ALA A 26 -25.34 16.92 15.96
C ALA A 26 -25.70 17.94 14.87
N GLU A 27 -26.31 17.51 13.77
CA GLU A 27 -26.73 18.39 12.67
C GLU A 27 -27.81 19.38 13.08
N MET A 28 -28.80 18.97 13.91
CA MET A 28 -29.84 19.86 14.41
C MET A 28 -29.30 20.94 15.35
N MET A 29 -28.17 20.72 16.04
CA MET A 29 -27.53 21.73 16.89
C MET A 29 -26.70 22.74 16.12
N TYR A 30 -26.30 22.47 14.87
CA TYR A 30 -25.42 23.34 14.08
C TYR A 30 -26.14 24.34 13.20
N THR A 31 -27.42 24.17 12.90
CA THR A 31 -28.14 25.11 12.05
C THR A 31 -28.50 26.41 12.81
N ARG A 32 -28.26 27.57 12.17
CA ARG A 32 -28.61 28.89 12.74
C ARG A 32 -30.09 28.99 13.16
N PHE A 33 -30.97 28.24 12.53
CA PHE A 33 -32.40 28.20 12.78
C PHE A 33 -32.75 27.48 14.09
N ALA A 34 -32.12 26.34 14.37
CA ALA A 34 -32.30 25.61 15.61
C ALA A 34 -31.86 26.45 16.83
N ARG A 35 -30.75 27.19 16.71
CA ARG A 35 -30.29 28.12 17.77
C ARG A 35 -31.29 29.26 18.01
N SER A 36 -31.94 29.76 16.96
CA SER A 36 -32.96 30.83 17.06
C SER A 36 -34.23 30.32 17.75
N VAL A 37 -34.67 29.09 17.42
CA VAL A 37 -35.87 28.47 18.05
C VAL A 37 -35.60 28.14 19.52
N PHE A 38 -34.42 27.64 19.86
CA PHE A 38 -34.03 27.40 21.27
C PHE A 38 -33.91 28.68 22.08
N ALA A 39 -33.35 29.74 21.50
CA ALA A 39 -33.25 31.06 22.17
C ALA A 39 -34.64 31.67 22.42
N HIS A 40 -35.57 31.55 21.47
CA HIS A 40 -36.96 32.05 21.63
C HIS A 40 -37.74 31.22 22.67
N ALA A 41 -37.63 29.92 22.67
CA ALA A 41 -38.24 29.04 23.66
C ALA A 41 -37.72 29.34 25.08
N HIS A 42 -36.41 29.61 25.21
CA HIS A 42 -35.79 29.95 26.50
C HIS A 42 -36.21 31.33 26.99
N ALA A 43 -36.42 32.31 26.08
CA ALA A 43 -36.92 33.65 26.38
C ALA A 43 -38.37 33.61 26.89
N VAL A 44 -39.24 32.84 26.22
CA VAL A 44 -40.66 32.66 26.62
C VAL A 44 -40.77 31.98 27.97
N ILE A 45 -39.91 31.01 28.28
CA ILE A 45 -39.85 30.32 29.58
C ILE A 45 -39.38 31.28 30.70
N LYS A 46 -38.49 32.25 30.35
CA LYS A 46 -37.98 33.25 31.31
C LYS A 46 -39.03 34.32 31.63
N GLU A 47 -39.80 34.73 30.62
CA GLU A 47 -40.89 35.68 30.77
C GLU A 47 -42.08 35.14 31.60
N THR A 48 -42.45 33.87 31.39
CA THR A 48 -43.49 33.20 32.19
C THR A 48 -43.10 33.00 33.66
N ARG A 49 -41.80 32.87 33.98
CA ARG A 49 -41.31 32.82 35.36
C ARG A 49 -41.31 34.18 36.07
N GLY A 50 -41.28 35.30 35.32
CA GLY A 50 -41.33 36.65 35.85
C GLY A 50 -42.77 37.08 36.26
N MET A 51 -43.80 36.49 35.67
CA MET A 51 -45.20 36.89 35.86
C MET A 51 -45.90 36.19 37.03
N ASP A 52 -45.32 35.18 37.62
CA ASP A 52 -45.92 34.46 38.76
C ASP A 52 -45.71 35.15 40.13
N LYS A 53 -45.13 36.36 40.18
CA LYS A 53 -44.82 37.06 41.42
C LYS A 53 -45.71 38.25 41.75
N MET A 54 -46.67 38.58 40.88
CA MET A 54 -47.66 39.62 41.14
C MET A 54 -49.03 39.26 40.57
N ARG A 55 -49.86 38.60 41.29
CA ARG A 55 -51.32 38.74 41.33
C ARG A 55 -51.95 37.65 42.16
N THR A 56 -52.07 37.95 43.42
CA THR A 56 -53.20 37.45 44.24
C THR A 56 -54.33 38.46 44.10
N ASP A 57 -55.52 37.91 43.91
CA ASP A 57 -56.86 38.44 44.06
C ASP A 57 -57.58 39.02 42.84
N ASN A 58 -58.72 38.32 42.61
CA ASN A 58 -59.94 38.71 41.90
C ASN A 58 -59.87 38.86 40.35
N VAL A 59 -60.31 37.84 39.67
CA VAL A 59 -61.46 37.78 38.75
C VAL A 59 -61.51 36.34 38.17
N LYS A 60 -62.29 35.51 38.79
CA LYS A 60 -62.66 34.16 38.29
C LYS A 60 -63.83 34.27 37.31
N MET A 61 -63.75 33.63 36.21
CA MET A 61 -64.78 32.89 35.47
C MET A 61 -65.02 33.20 33.99
N ASN A 62 -64.52 34.28 33.39
CA ASN A 62 -64.81 34.53 31.94
C ASN A 62 -63.57 34.53 31.00
N ARG A 63 -62.36 34.27 31.53
CA ARG A 63 -61.15 34.21 30.69
C ARG A 63 -60.66 32.77 30.34
N GLN A 64 -61.19 31.78 31.04
CA GLN A 64 -60.73 30.41 30.87
C GLN A 64 -61.16 29.76 29.55
N ILE A 65 -62.29 30.21 28.95
CA ILE A 65 -62.79 29.62 27.68
C ILE A 65 -62.10 30.25 26.45
N THR A 66 -61.63 31.49 26.52
CA THR A 66 -60.95 32.15 25.41
C THR A 66 -59.45 31.83 25.32
N ASP A 67 -58.81 31.53 26.45
CA ASP A 67 -57.37 31.17 26.47
C ASP A 67 -57.15 29.70 26.05
N ASP A 68 -58.09 28.78 26.39
CA ASP A 68 -58.06 27.41 25.90
C ASP A 68 -58.28 27.33 24.36
N ALA A 69 -59.20 28.14 23.82
CA ALA A 69 -59.44 28.19 22.38
C ALA A 69 -58.26 28.83 21.60
N ARG A 70 -57.53 29.79 22.20
CA ARG A 70 -56.32 30.38 21.61
C ARG A 70 -55.12 29.40 21.72
N GLY A 71 -54.96 28.70 22.84
CA GLY A 71 -53.93 27.68 23.00
C GLY A 71 -54.10 26.50 22.03
N GLN A 72 -55.37 26.06 21.85
CA GLN A 72 -55.66 24.99 20.87
C GLN A 72 -55.46 25.44 19.41
N ARG A 73 -55.80 26.69 19.05
CA ARG A 73 -55.54 27.23 17.71
C ARG A 73 -54.05 27.43 17.45
N LEU A 74 -53.29 27.86 18.44
CA LEU A 74 -51.84 28.00 18.31
C LEU A 74 -51.15 26.64 18.20
N SER A 75 -51.60 25.64 18.97
CA SER A 75 -51.10 24.25 18.88
C SER A 75 -51.46 23.59 17.54
N LEU A 76 -52.67 23.86 17.00
CA LEU A 76 -53.09 23.38 15.70
C LEU A 76 -52.33 24.07 14.55
N LEU A 77 -52.04 25.38 14.68
CA LEU A 77 -51.22 26.12 13.71
C LEU A 77 -49.77 25.66 13.73
N LEU A 78 -49.19 25.39 14.90
CA LEU A 78 -47.84 24.81 15.04
C LEU A 78 -47.76 23.40 14.49
N LEU A 79 -48.80 22.58 14.71
CA LEU A 79 -48.88 21.23 14.13
C LEU A 79 -49.04 21.27 12.61
N LEU A 80 -49.84 22.19 12.08
CA LEU A 80 -50.00 22.42 10.65
C LEU A 80 -48.72 22.98 10.01
N CYS A 81 -48.00 23.89 10.66
CA CYS A 81 -46.68 24.33 10.22
C CYS A 81 -45.66 23.23 10.25
N PHE A 82 -45.67 22.35 11.26
CA PHE A 82 -44.80 21.19 11.34
C PHE A 82 -45.12 20.16 10.28
N CYS A 83 -46.41 19.87 10.03
CA CYS A 83 -46.82 19.00 8.92
C CYS A 83 -46.51 19.63 7.55
N MET A 84 -46.60 20.95 7.41
CA MET A 84 -46.21 21.65 6.17
C MET A 84 -44.69 21.66 5.97
N ILE A 85 -43.90 21.75 7.04
CA ILE A 85 -42.43 21.58 6.97
C ILE A 85 -42.05 20.15 6.62
N LEU A 86 -42.77 19.15 7.14
CA LEU A 86 -42.59 17.74 6.76
C LEU A 86 -43.04 17.43 5.32
N LEU A 87 -44.02 18.18 4.80
CA LEU A 87 -44.45 18.05 3.41
C LEU A 87 -43.58 18.85 2.43
N LEU A 88 -42.81 19.84 2.92
CA LEU A 88 -41.80 20.58 2.16
C LEU A 88 -40.39 19.96 2.25
N SER A 89 -40.20 18.98 3.13
CA SER A 89 -39.01 18.12 3.16
C SER A 89 -39.18 16.85 2.29
N GLY A 90 -40.24 16.84 1.48
CA GLY A 90 -40.49 15.78 0.52
C GLY A 90 -39.85 16.12 -0.83
N CYS A 91 -38.95 15.28 -1.26
CA CYS A 91 -38.42 15.15 -2.62
C CYS A 91 -37.77 16.42 -3.22
N GLY A 92 -36.61 16.78 -2.75
CA GLY A 92 -35.56 17.05 -3.69
C GLY A 92 -35.06 15.66 -4.14
N SER A 93 -35.34 15.22 -5.36
CA SER A 93 -34.68 14.09 -5.95
C SER A 93 -33.17 14.40 -5.86
N GLU A 94 -32.40 13.52 -5.21
CA GLU A 94 -30.95 13.62 -5.31
C GLU A 94 -30.62 13.55 -6.82
N PRO A 95 -29.71 14.37 -7.33
CA PRO A 95 -29.38 14.35 -8.74
C PRO A 95 -28.98 12.94 -9.14
N SER A 96 -29.54 12.42 -10.23
CA SER A 96 -29.14 11.13 -10.77
C SER A 96 -27.87 11.32 -11.60
N TYR A 97 -26.97 10.34 -11.52
CA TYR A 97 -25.70 10.36 -12.23
C TYR A 97 -25.61 9.11 -13.13
N GLU A 98 -25.02 9.31 -14.31
CA GLU A 98 -24.55 8.23 -15.18
C GLU A 98 -23.03 8.25 -15.24
N LEU A 99 -22.44 7.05 -15.29
CA LEU A 99 -21.00 6.84 -15.43
C LEU A 99 -20.81 5.71 -16.44
N ASP A 100 -19.95 5.91 -17.42
CA ASP A 100 -19.39 4.82 -18.22
C ASP A 100 -18.15 4.28 -17.48
N GLU A 101 -18.36 3.22 -16.71
CA GLU A 101 -17.34 2.61 -15.84
C GLU A 101 -16.15 2.10 -16.67
N THR A 102 -16.43 1.56 -17.86
CA THR A 102 -15.39 1.03 -18.74
C THR A 102 -14.56 2.16 -19.35
N ALA A 103 -15.21 3.24 -19.81
CA ALA A 103 -14.50 4.40 -20.35
C ALA A 103 -13.63 5.07 -19.27
N LEU A 104 -14.15 5.23 -18.03
CA LEU A 104 -13.36 5.76 -16.92
C LEU A 104 -12.17 4.84 -16.58
N ALA A 105 -12.37 3.51 -16.55
CA ALA A 105 -11.28 2.59 -16.28
C ALA A 105 -10.18 2.67 -17.34
N VAL A 106 -10.54 2.75 -18.62
CA VAL A 106 -9.58 2.94 -19.73
C VAL A 106 -8.86 4.28 -19.59
N GLU A 107 -9.57 5.36 -19.32
CA GLU A 107 -8.97 6.69 -19.13
C GLU A 107 -7.96 6.70 -17.98
N LEU A 108 -8.29 6.06 -16.85
CA LEU A 108 -7.37 5.95 -15.71
C LEU A 108 -6.16 5.07 -16.04
N LEU A 109 -6.32 3.99 -16.80
CA LEU A 109 -5.21 3.12 -17.19
C LEU A 109 -4.27 3.77 -18.21
N GLU A 110 -4.80 4.54 -19.18
CA GLU A 110 -4.01 5.14 -20.25
C GLU A 110 -3.38 6.47 -19.87
N ASN A 111 -4.10 7.30 -19.10
CA ASN A 111 -3.72 8.68 -18.80
C ASN A 111 -3.55 8.96 -17.30
N GLY A 112 -3.81 7.96 -16.43
CA GLY A 112 -3.66 8.09 -14.99
C GLY A 112 -2.19 8.22 -14.57
N SER A 113 -1.96 8.99 -13.51
CA SER A 113 -0.63 9.19 -12.91
C SER A 113 -0.41 8.10 -11.85
N PHE A 114 0.29 7.03 -12.19
CA PHE A 114 0.62 5.92 -11.30
C PHE A 114 2.13 5.66 -11.31
N ASP A 115 2.67 5.23 -10.16
CA ASP A 115 4.08 4.89 -10.02
C ASP A 115 4.42 3.50 -10.61
N CYS A 116 3.40 2.68 -10.92
CA CYS A 116 3.55 1.38 -11.54
C CYS A 116 2.42 1.09 -12.53
N GLU A 117 2.63 0.08 -13.37
CA GLU A 117 1.58 -0.46 -14.23
C GLU A 117 0.48 -1.12 -13.39
N LEU A 118 -0.77 -0.80 -13.71
CA LEU A 118 -1.94 -1.40 -13.07
C LEU A 118 -2.50 -2.55 -13.92
N TYR A 119 -2.93 -3.60 -13.23
CA TYR A 119 -3.53 -4.79 -13.84
C TYR A 119 -4.96 -4.95 -13.36
N GLN A 120 -5.87 -5.17 -14.28
CA GLN A 120 -7.28 -5.44 -13.93
C GLN A 120 -7.40 -6.79 -13.22
N VAL A 121 -7.98 -6.76 -12.03
CA VAL A 121 -8.34 -7.96 -11.27
C VAL A 121 -9.54 -8.63 -11.97
N LYS A 122 -9.49 -9.96 -12.13
CA LYS A 122 -10.62 -10.71 -12.69
C LYS A 122 -11.83 -10.60 -11.76
N ALA A 123 -13.03 -10.42 -12.33
CA ALA A 123 -14.26 -10.21 -11.57
C ALA A 123 -14.49 -11.27 -10.49
N GLU A 124 -14.26 -12.56 -10.78
CA GLU A 124 -14.40 -13.65 -9.80
C GLU A 124 -13.41 -13.57 -8.62
N ARG A 125 -12.47 -12.62 -8.64
CA ARG A 125 -11.42 -12.46 -7.64
C ARG A 125 -11.49 -11.13 -6.88
N ILE A 126 -12.32 -10.18 -7.32
CA ILE A 126 -12.40 -8.87 -6.67
C ILE A 126 -12.79 -9.01 -5.19
N SER A 127 -13.72 -9.92 -4.88
CA SER A 127 -14.16 -10.19 -3.50
C SER A 127 -13.06 -10.78 -2.59
N ASP A 128 -11.93 -11.24 -3.13
CA ASP A 128 -10.79 -11.67 -2.32
C ASP A 128 -10.01 -10.48 -1.73
N PHE A 129 -10.14 -9.30 -2.36
CA PHE A 129 -9.48 -8.05 -1.95
C PHE A 129 -10.44 -7.12 -1.23
N ILE A 130 -11.56 -6.83 -1.88
CA ILE A 130 -12.61 -5.97 -1.35
C ILE A 130 -13.97 -6.62 -1.62
N SER A 131 -14.74 -6.88 -0.56
CA SER A 131 -16.02 -7.57 -0.67
C SER A 131 -17.16 -6.56 -0.58
N ILE A 132 -17.58 -6.05 -1.73
CA ILE A 132 -18.75 -5.18 -1.87
C ILE A 132 -20.01 -6.05 -1.87
N ASP A 133 -21.05 -5.63 -1.16
CA ASP A 133 -22.30 -6.38 -1.11
C ASP A 133 -23.13 -6.15 -2.38
N ALA A 134 -23.42 -7.22 -3.10
CA ALA A 134 -24.26 -7.27 -4.31
C ALA A 134 -23.99 -6.16 -5.35
N PRO A 135 -22.75 -5.96 -5.83
CA PRO A 135 -22.48 -4.98 -6.88
C PRO A 135 -23.13 -5.43 -8.21
N GLU A 136 -23.68 -4.49 -8.97
CA GLU A 136 -24.17 -4.75 -10.33
C GLU A 136 -22.99 -4.81 -11.32
N GLN A 137 -21.98 -3.95 -11.09
CA GLN A 137 -20.72 -3.98 -11.81
C GLN A 137 -19.57 -3.64 -10.87
N GLU A 138 -18.42 -4.27 -11.09
CA GLU A 138 -17.20 -4.00 -10.34
C GLU A 138 -15.98 -4.06 -11.24
N ILE A 139 -15.12 -3.06 -11.12
CA ILE A 139 -13.81 -3.01 -11.75
C ILE A 139 -12.81 -2.70 -10.65
N LEU A 140 -11.75 -3.49 -10.56
CA LEU A 140 -10.63 -3.25 -9.66
C LEU A 140 -9.34 -3.39 -10.45
N CYS A 141 -8.51 -2.35 -10.42
CA CYS A 141 -7.16 -2.37 -10.99
C CYS A 141 -6.15 -2.10 -9.89
N MET A 142 -5.09 -2.87 -9.85
CA MET A 142 -4.07 -2.83 -8.80
C MET A 142 -2.68 -2.89 -9.39
N GLY A 143 -1.73 -2.26 -8.71
CA GLY A 143 -0.30 -2.39 -8.99
C GLY A 143 0.27 -3.74 -8.55
N ASN A 144 1.58 -3.81 -8.51
CA ASN A 144 2.32 -5.06 -8.25
C ASN A 144 2.60 -5.34 -6.75
N GLY A 145 1.91 -4.64 -5.84
CA GLY A 145 2.09 -4.80 -4.39
C GLY A 145 3.31 -4.11 -3.79
N THR A 146 4.27 -3.69 -4.61
CA THR A 146 5.36 -2.80 -4.18
C THR A 146 4.86 -1.36 -4.03
N TYR A 147 3.88 -1.00 -4.84
CA TYR A 147 3.19 0.29 -4.84
C TYR A 147 1.73 0.08 -4.47
N ALA A 148 1.16 1.05 -3.76
CA ALA A 148 -0.24 1.04 -3.38
C ALA A 148 -1.18 1.51 -4.50
N ASP A 149 -0.62 1.90 -5.65
CA ASP A 149 -1.38 2.40 -6.78
C ASP A 149 -2.48 1.44 -7.17
N SER A 150 -3.70 1.92 -7.16
CA SER A 150 -4.89 1.13 -7.44
C SER A 150 -6.10 2.03 -7.67
N PHE A 151 -7.10 1.52 -8.37
CA PHE A 151 -8.42 2.12 -8.37
C PHE A 151 -9.51 1.06 -8.43
N GLY A 152 -10.68 1.39 -7.90
CA GLY A 152 -11.87 0.57 -7.98
C GLY A 152 -13.09 1.39 -8.37
N ILE A 153 -13.95 0.82 -9.20
CA ILE A 153 -15.21 1.40 -9.66
C ILE A 153 -16.31 0.37 -9.38
N PHE A 154 -17.29 0.77 -8.58
CA PHE A 154 -18.38 -0.11 -8.15
C PHE A 154 -19.73 0.54 -8.45
N THR A 155 -20.58 -0.19 -9.13
CA THR A 155 -21.96 0.21 -9.43
C THR A 155 -22.90 -0.62 -8.60
N LEU A 156 -23.75 0.00 -7.83
CA LEU A 156 -24.72 -0.62 -6.93
C LEU A 156 -26.15 -0.45 -7.46
N ALA A 157 -27.10 -1.14 -6.82
CA ALA A 157 -28.51 -1.05 -7.21
C ALA A 157 -29.10 0.36 -7.04
N ASP A 158 -28.69 1.07 -5.98
CA ASP A 158 -29.15 2.42 -5.65
C ASP A 158 -28.13 3.18 -4.77
N ALA A 159 -28.43 4.43 -4.45
CA ALA A 159 -27.58 5.29 -3.63
C ALA A 159 -27.46 4.81 -2.18
N GLU A 160 -28.43 4.08 -1.64
CA GLU A 160 -28.35 3.56 -0.26
C GLU A 160 -27.40 2.36 -0.19
N ALA A 161 -27.44 1.45 -1.16
CA ALA A 161 -26.48 0.36 -1.31
C ALA A 161 -25.05 0.91 -1.51
N ALA A 162 -24.91 2.02 -2.25
CA ALA A 162 -23.63 2.69 -2.46
C ALA A 162 -23.01 3.24 -1.16
N LYS A 163 -23.81 3.64 -0.16
CA LYS A 163 -23.29 4.07 1.16
C LYS A 163 -22.61 2.91 1.88
N GLY A 164 -23.21 1.71 1.86
CA GLY A 164 -22.58 0.51 2.44
C GLY A 164 -21.28 0.13 1.72
N ALA A 165 -21.25 0.25 0.38
CA ALA A 165 -20.06 0.04 -0.41
C ALA A 165 -18.96 1.06 -0.09
N LEU A 166 -19.32 2.35 0.12
CA LEU A 166 -18.37 3.39 0.53
C LEU A 166 -17.70 3.08 1.87
N GLU A 167 -18.46 2.61 2.87
CA GLU A 167 -17.90 2.19 4.17
C GLU A 167 -16.93 1.02 4.01
N THR A 168 -17.25 0.07 3.12
CA THR A 168 -16.37 -1.06 2.80
C THR A 168 -15.08 -0.59 2.13
N VAL A 169 -15.14 0.34 1.17
CA VAL A 169 -13.97 0.94 0.51
C VAL A 169 -13.10 1.68 1.52
N GLN A 170 -13.69 2.46 2.42
CA GLN A 170 -12.94 3.19 3.47
C GLN A 170 -12.23 2.23 4.43
N THR A 171 -12.88 1.13 4.80
CA THR A 171 -12.26 0.08 5.63
C THR A 171 -11.10 -0.58 4.88
N TYR A 172 -11.30 -0.95 3.62
CA TYR A 172 -10.26 -1.51 2.77
C TYR A 172 -9.02 -0.60 2.67
N LEU A 173 -9.23 0.70 2.43
CA LEU A 173 -8.12 1.66 2.36
C LEU A 173 -7.41 1.85 3.70
N THR A 174 -8.14 1.79 4.82
CA THR A 174 -7.54 1.83 6.15
C THR A 174 -6.66 0.61 6.41
N ASP A 175 -7.17 -0.60 6.14
CA ASP A 175 -6.42 -1.85 6.29
C ASP A 175 -5.20 -1.88 5.35
N LEU A 176 -5.35 -1.34 4.14
CA LEU A 176 -4.27 -1.20 3.18
C LEU A 176 -3.20 -0.23 3.68
N GLN A 177 -3.61 0.95 4.19
CA GLN A 177 -2.70 1.93 4.78
C GLN A 177 -1.90 1.34 5.94
N ASP A 178 -2.57 0.65 6.86
CA ASP A 178 -1.92 -0.02 7.99
C ASP A 178 -0.89 -1.06 7.53
N SER A 179 -1.14 -1.75 6.41
CA SER A 179 -0.22 -2.73 5.86
C SER A 179 1.06 -2.11 5.27
N TYR A 180 0.98 -0.86 4.80
CA TYR A 180 2.13 -0.12 4.25
C TYR A 180 2.83 0.77 5.29
N GLN A 181 2.16 1.11 6.41
CA GLN A 181 2.62 2.14 7.36
C GLN A 181 4.05 1.90 7.86
N ASP A 182 4.39 0.66 8.18
CA ASP A 182 5.68 0.28 8.75
C ASP A 182 6.71 -0.12 7.69
N TYR A 183 6.25 -0.40 6.46
CA TYR A 183 7.10 -0.95 5.38
C TYR A 183 7.44 0.07 4.31
N LEU A 184 6.46 0.85 3.86
CA LEU A 184 6.58 1.88 2.83
C LEU A 184 5.74 3.11 3.25
N PRO A 185 6.21 3.94 4.21
CA PRO A 185 5.42 5.07 4.71
C PRO A 185 4.96 6.05 3.63
N ALA A 186 5.73 6.23 2.55
CA ALA A 186 5.32 7.06 1.41
C ALA A 186 4.09 6.49 0.68
N GLU A 187 3.97 5.17 0.61
CA GLU A 187 2.78 4.51 0.07
C GLU A 187 1.60 4.63 1.03
N ALA A 188 1.83 4.51 2.34
CA ALA A 188 0.80 4.75 3.35
C ALA A 188 0.27 6.21 3.29
N ASP A 189 1.14 7.20 3.08
CA ASP A 189 0.75 8.59 2.87
C ASP A 189 -0.04 8.76 1.56
N LYS A 190 0.32 8.05 0.48
CA LYS A 190 -0.41 8.02 -0.78
C LYS A 190 -1.82 7.46 -0.58
N ILE A 191 -1.96 6.36 0.17
CA ILE A 191 -3.26 5.76 0.49
C ILE A 191 -4.10 6.72 1.36
N ALA A 192 -3.50 7.41 2.34
CA ALA A 192 -4.19 8.39 3.17
C ALA A 192 -4.78 9.56 2.36
N ASN A 193 -4.19 9.85 1.20
CA ASN A 193 -4.65 10.89 0.27
C ASN A 193 -5.49 10.34 -0.89
N ALA A 194 -5.91 9.07 -0.83
CA ALA A 194 -6.69 8.44 -1.89
C ALA A 194 -7.94 9.25 -2.23
N VAL A 195 -8.29 9.31 -3.49
CA VAL A 195 -9.57 9.81 -3.95
C VAL A 195 -10.63 8.78 -3.60
N VAL A 196 -11.69 9.18 -2.90
CA VAL A 196 -12.86 8.35 -2.64
C VAL A 196 -14.09 9.19 -2.93
N LEU A 197 -14.94 8.74 -3.83
CA LEU A 197 -16.14 9.43 -4.29
C LEU A 197 -17.33 8.49 -4.32
N GLN A 198 -18.47 9.00 -3.83
CA GLN A 198 -19.78 8.42 -4.08
C GLN A 198 -20.64 9.46 -4.81
N LYS A 199 -21.21 9.09 -5.97
CA LYS A 199 -22.24 9.87 -6.68
C LYS A 199 -23.38 8.94 -7.11
N GLY A 200 -24.58 9.21 -6.59
CA GLY A 200 -25.71 8.33 -6.79
C GLY A 200 -25.40 6.90 -6.36
N ARG A 201 -25.53 5.95 -7.28
CA ARG A 201 -25.30 4.50 -7.08
C ARG A 201 -23.84 4.06 -7.32
N TYR A 202 -22.93 4.97 -7.60
CA TYR A 202 -21.53 4.67 -7.93
C TYR A 202 -20.61 4.98 -6.77
N VAL A 203 -19.62 4.11 -6.54
CA VAL A 203 -18.50 4.34 -5.64
C VAL A 203 -17.21 4.16 -6.42
N VAL A 204 -16.33 5.16 -6.37
CA VAL A 204 -15.03 5.11 -7.03
C VAL A 204 -13.95 5.47 -6.01
N PHE A 205 -12.86 4.69 -5.98
CA PHE A 205 -11.65 5.09 -5.29
C PHE A 205 -10.44 5.05 -6.22
N CYS A 206 -9.43 5.87 -5.93
CA CYS A 206 -8.15 5.85 -6.63
C CYS A 206 -7.01 6.23 -5.68
N VAL A 207 -6.01 5.37 -5.60
CA VAL A 207 -4.73 5.59 -4.91
C VAL A 207 -3.69 5.93 -5.96
N SER A 208 -3.16 7.15 -5.92
CA SER A 208 -2.24 7.69 -6.93
C SER A 208 -1.35 8.75 -6.29
N PRO A 209 -0.10 8.94 -6.79
CA PRO A 209 0.76 10.05 -6.35
C PRO A 209 0.21 11.44 -6.71
N ASP A 210 -0.72 11.53 -7.68
CA ASP A 210 -1.39 12.77 -8.09
C ASP A 210 -2.90 12.67 -7.86
N ALA A 211 -3.30 12.67 -6.60
CA ALA A 211 -4.70 12.54 -6.20
C ALA A 211 -5.58 13.71 -6.69
N GLU A 212 -5.02 14.91 -6.90
CA GLU A 212 -5.79 16.08 -7.37
C GLU A 212 -6.22 15.89 -8.82
N THR A 213 -5.29 15.57 -9.72
CA THR A 213 -5.59 15.27 -11.13
C THR A 213 -6.53 14.07 -11.27
N MET A 214 -6.30 13.00 -10.47
CA MET A 214 -7.19 11.83 -10.49
C MET A 214 -8.61 12.18 -10.04
N ARG A 215 -8.75 13.04 -9.04
CA ARG A 215 -10.07 13.54 -8.60
C ARG A 215 -10.79 14.29 -9.71
N GLU A 216 -10.12 15.22 -10.37
CA GLU A 216 -10.68 15.97 -11.49
C GLU A 216 -11.13 15.04 -12.63
N THR A 217 -10.32 14.06 -12.98
CA THR A 217 -10.63 13.06 -14.02
C THR A 217 -11.87 12.24 -13.64
N ILE A 218 -11.92 11.73 -12.40
CA ILE A 218 -13.03 10.90 -11.92
C ILE A 218 -14.31 11.74 -11.82
N GLU A 219 -14.25 12.96 -11.26
CA GLU A 219 -15.41 13.84 -11.14
C GLU A 219 -15.97 14.25 -12.49
N GLY A 220 -15.09 14.49 -13.48
CA GLY A 220 -15.43 14.86 -14.84
C GLY A 220 -16.08 13.75 -15.66
N ALA A 221 -15.90 12.49 -15.27
CA ALA A 221 -16.51 11.36 -15.95
C ALA A 221 -18.02 11.17 -15.62
N PHE A 222 -18.50 11.79 -14.54
CA PHE A 222 -19.90 11.72 -14.16
C PHE A 222 -20.77 12.71 -14.94
N VAL A 223 -21.84 12.21 -15.52
CA VAL A 223 -22.87 13.02 -16.20
C VAL A 223 -24.09 13.12 -15.29
N GLU A 224 -24.46 14.36 -14.91
CA GLU A 224 -25.69 14.60 -14.16
C GLU A 224 -26.88 14.52 -15.10
N THR A 225 -27.86 13.66 -14.78
CA THR A 225 -29.05 13.43 -15.59
C THR A 225 -30.30 13.95 -14.88
N GLU A 226 -31.15 14.69 -15.59
CA GLU A 226 -32.52 14.99 -15.12
C GLU A 226 -33.38 13.75 -15.34
N GLU A 227 -34.10 13.28 -14.31
CA GLU A 227 -34.94 12.07 -14.37
C GLU A 227 -35.85 12.04 -15.59
N ALA A 228 -35.71 11.02 -16.42
CA ALA A 228 -36.73 10.59 -17.37
C ALA A 228 -37.15 9.12 -17.08
N PRO A 229 -38.42 8.76 -17.26
CA PRO A 229 -38.97 7.50 -16.72
C PRO A 229 -38.54 6.28 -17.51
N ASN A 230 -38.37 5.17 -16.79
CA ASN A 230 -38.13 3.78 -17.22
C ASN A 230 -38.53 3.42 -18.64
N ALA A 231 -37.59 2.91 -19.41
CA ALA A 231 -37.88 1.99 -20.52
C ALA A 231 -36.78 0.92 -20.63
N ASP A 232 -37.20 -0.30 -20.44
CA ASP A 232 -36.54 -1.56 -20.75
C ASP A 232 -36.17 -1.61 -22.25
N ASP A 233 -34.92 -1.89 -22.61
CA ASP A 233 -34.65 -2.86 -23.70
C ASP A 233 -33.12 -3.14 -23.87
N THR A 234 -32.89 -4.41 -24.15
CA THR A 234 -31.67 -5.09 -24.50
C THR A 234 -31.05 -4.60 -25.81
N ASP A 235 -29.71 -4.41 -25.89
CA ASP A 235 -29.01 -5.01 -27.04
C ASP A 235 -27.47 -5.17 -26.82
N LYS A 236 -26.97 -6.23 -27.45
CA LYS A 236 -25.60 -6.76 -27.39
C LYS A 236 -24.65 -5.93 -28.23
N ALA A 237 -23.50 -5.57 -27.69
CA ALA A 237 -22.35 -5.15 -28.48
C ALA A 237 -21.13 -6.02 -28.22
N LYS A 238 -20.46 -6.38 -29.28
CA LYS A 238 -19.37 -7.34 -29.42
C LYS A 238 -18.04 -6.80 -28.89
N SER A 239 -17.29 -7.68 -28.22
CA SER A 239 -15.88 -7.51 -27.87
C SER A 239 -14.99 -7.29 -29.09
N ASN A 240 -14.16 -6.26 -29.05
CA ASN A 240 -12.96 -6.17 -29.85
C ASN A 240 -11.75 -6.21 -28.91
N GLU A 241 -10.97 -7.28 -29.05
CA GLU A 241 -9.65 -7.38 -28.43
C GLU A 241 -8.70 -6.40 -29.10
N ALA A 242 -8.19 -5.43 -28.35
CA ALA A 242 -7.05 -4.61 -28.76
C ALA A 242 -5.79 -5.23 -28.16
N GLN A 243 -4.90 -5.70 -29.03
CA GLN A 243 -3.55 -6.13 -28.67
C GLN A 243 -2.71 -4.90 -28.33
N SER A 244 -2.24 -4.84 -27.08
CA SER A 244 -1.21 -3.89 -26.63
C SER A 244 0.15 -4.41 -27.09
N GLU A 245 0.83 -3.65 -27.92
CA GLU A 245 2.22 -3.91 -28.32
C GLU A 245 3.17 -3.59 -27.16
N THR A 246 3.79 -4.62 -26.59
CA THR A 246 4.86 -4.49 -25.60
C THR A 246 6.17 -4.12 -26.30
N ASN A 247 6.56 -2.86 -26.25
CA ASN A 247 7.89 -2.43 -26.68
C ASN A 247 8.91 -2.66 -25.55
N GLY A 248 9.87 -3.56 -25.76
CA GLY A 248 11.04 -3.75 -24.89
C GLY A 248 11.36 -5.20 -24.51
N ALA A 249 10.38 -6.11 -24.44
CA ALA A 249 10.59 -7.50 -24.03
C ALA A 249 11.32 -8.38 -25.09
N ALA A 250 11.56 -7.86 -26.30
CA ALA A 250 12.11 -8.66 -27.39
C ALA A 250 13.62 -8.99 -27.25
N ALA A 251 14.38 -8.21 -26.45
CA ALA A 251 15.84 -8.39 -26.34
C ALA A 251 16.27 -9.50 -25.39
N VAL A 252 15.44 -9.84 -24.38
CA VAL A 252 15.81 -10.79 -23.30
C VAL A 252 15.13 -12.17 -23.46
N GLY A 253 14.02 -12.24 -24.18
CA GLY A 253 13.29 -13.50 -24.40
C GLY A 253 12.50 -13.99 -23.17
N GLN A 254 11.79 -15.09 -23.36
CA GLN A 254 11.01 -15.73 -22.30
C GLN A 254 11.92 -16.60 -21.41
N ALA A 255 11.62 -16.67 -20.10
CA ALA A 255 12.35 -17.49 -19.15
C ALA A 255 12.39 -18.96 -19.60
N GLY A 256 13.61 -19.51 -19.71
CA GLY A 256 13.86 -20.87 -20.20
C GLY A 256 13.94 -21.94 -19.11
N GLY A 257 14.04 -21.54 -17.84
CA GLY A 257 14.18 -22.45 -16.70
C GLY A 257 15.44 -23.31 -16.73
N ASN A 258 15.36 -24.50 -16.09
CA ASN A 258 16.42 -25.49 -16.03
C ASN A 258 16.31 -26.49 -17.19
N ALA A 259 16.28 -26.01 -18.43
CA ALA A 259 16.06 -26.85 -19.62
C ALA A 259 17.15 -27.90 -19.83
N ASP A 260 18.38 -27.59 -19.43
CA ASP A 260 19.54 -28.48 -19.60
C ASP A 260 19.73 -29.49 -18.44
N GLY A 261 18.91 -29.37 -17.39
CA GLY A 261 18.94 -30.28 -16.23
C GLY A 261 20.24 -30.25 -15.41
N VAL A 262 20.97 -29.13 -15.49
CA VAL A 262 22.25 -28.92 -14.79
C VAL A 262 22.06 -28.72 -13.29
N TYR A 263 20.91 -28.11 -12.89
CA TYR A 263 20.59 -27.78 -11.51
C TYR A 263 19.56 -28.73 -10.89
N PRO A 264 19.33 -28.70 -9.58
CA PRO A 264 18.30 -29.48 -8.94
C PRO A 264 16.93 -29.28 -9.60
N VAL A 265 16.18 -30.35 -9.85
CA VAL A 265 14.86 -30.29 -10.51
C VAL A 265 13.77 -30.02 -9.49
N ILE A 266 13.01 -28.94 -9.70
CA ILE A 266 11.84 -28.64 -8.87
C ILE A 266 10.58 -29.11 -9.60
N ASN A 267 9.87 -30.04 -8.97
CA ASN A 267 8.63 -30.60 -9.50
C ASN A 267 7.41 -30.06 -8.76
N SER A 268 6.37 -29.67 -9.51
CA SER A 268 5.06 -29.35 -8.98
C SER A 268 3.96 -30.00 -9.83
N LYS A 269 2.90 -30.47 -9.14
CA LYS A 269 1.65 -30.92 -9.79
C LYS A 269 0.53 -29.89 -9.63
N ALA A 270 0.81 -28.78 -8.96
CA ALA A 270 -0.16 -27.71 -8.73
C ALA A 270 -0.42 -26.96 -10.04
N LYS A 271 -1.63 -26.43 -10.18
CA LYS A 271 -1.95 -25.54 -11.30
C LYS A 271 -1.36 -24.17 -11.03
N VAL A 272 -0.82 -23.56 -12.07
CA VAL A 272 -0.46 -22.14 -12.07
C VAL A 272 -1.73 -21.32 -11.99
N ASN A 273 -1.80 -20.41 -11.04
CA ASN A 273 -2.85 -19.39 -10.93
C ASN A 273 -2.17 -18.03 -10.98
N GLN A 274 -2.16 -17.41 -12.15
CA GLN A 274 -1.54 -16.12 -12.35
C GLN A 274 -2.53 -14.99 -12.02
N LEU A 275 -2.06 -14.02 -11.25
CA LEU A 275 -2.77 -12.86 -10.74
C LEU A 275 -1.89 -11.64 -11.03
N GLY A 276 -2.15 -10.96 -12.14
CA GLY A 276 -1.26 -9.89 -12.58
C GLY A 276 0.17 -10.41 -12.78
N ASN A 277 1.12 -9.79 -12.12
CA ASN A 277 2.53 -10.20 -12.10
C ASN A 277 2.88 -11.25 -11.04
N ILE A 278 1.92 -11.82 -10.32
CA ILE A 278 2.14 -12.87 -9.33
C ILE A 278 1.57 -14.20 -9.85
N ALA A 279 2.36 -15.27 -9.78
CA ALA A 279 1.90 -16.62 -10.07
C ALA A 279 1.86 -17.45 -8.77
N VAL A 280 0.67 -17.89 -8.34
CA VAL A 280 0.49 -18.79 -7.21
C VAL A 280 0.50 -20.24 -7.69
N ILE A 281 1.46 -21.05 -7.22
CA ILE A 281 1.66 -22.46 -7.59
C ILE A 281 1.74 -23.29 -6.31
N GLY A 282 0.66 -23.99 -5.98
CA GLY A 282 0.58 -24.76 -4.74
C GLY A 282 0.47 -23.85 -3.52
N ASP A 283 1.46 -23.92 -2.66
CA ASP A 283 1.60 -23.16 -1.40
C ASP A 283 2.66 -22.06 -1.48
N LYS A 284 3.14 -21.73 -2.68
CA LYS A 284 4.10 -20.67 -2.94
C LYS A 284 3.61 -19.72 -4.01
N ALA A 285 4.09 -18.48 -3.96
CA ALA A 285 3.87 -17.49 -5.01
C ALA A 285 5.22 -16.99 -5.55
N TYR A 286 5.16 -16.44 -6.75
CA TYR A 286 6.33 -16.03 -7.54
C TYR A 286 6.01 -14.71 -8.22
N GLU A 287 6.86 -13.70 -8.06
CA GLU A 287 6.76 -12.47 -8.82
C GLU A 287 7.30 -12.68 -10.23
N LEU A 288 6.51 -12.29 -11.24
CA LEU A 288 6.89 -12.38 -12.65
C LEU A 288 7.66 -11.12 -13.06
N TYR A 289 8.67 -11.31 -13.90
CA TYR A 289 9.59 -10.25 -14.28
C TYR A 289 9.40 -9.82 -15.74
N THR A 290 9.43 -8.52 -15.98
CA THR A 290 9.50 -7.92 -17.32
C THR A 290 10.74 -7.05 -17.41
N TYR A 291 11.65 -7.38 -18.31
CA TYR A 291 12.82 -6.56 -18.58
C TYR A 291 12.44 -5.30 -19.36
N LEU A 292 12.94 -4.15 -18.91
CA LEU A 292 12.78 -2.86 -19.57
C LEU A 292 14.14 -2.20 -19.77
N ASP A 293 14.49 -1.87 -21.02
CA ASP A 293 15.80 -1.30 -21.37
C ASP A 293 16.06 0.06 -20.70
N LYS A 294 15.07 0.95 -20.70
CA LYS A 294 15.25 2.33 -20.23
C LYS A 294 15.61 2.42 -18.74
N PRO A 295 14.88 1.79 -17.80
CA PRO A 295 15.29 1.81 -16.40
C PRO A 295 16.60 1.04 -16.16
N ALA A 296 16.84 -0.08 -16.88
CA ALA A 296 18.10 -0.82 -16.81
C ALA A 296 19.31 0.05 -17.23
N GLU A 297 19.18 0.84 -18.29
CA GLU A 297 20.20 1.81 -18.70
C GLU A 297 20.38 2.94 -17.69
N THR A 298 19.30 3.42 -17.07
CA THR A 298 19.36 4.47 -16.06
C THR A 298 20.11 3.96 -14.83
N TYR A 299 19.82 2.72 -14.40
CA TYR A 299 20.56 2.04 -13.33
C TYR A 299 22.05 1.92 -13.63
N ALA A 300 22.40 1.29 -14.77
CA ALA A 300 23.80 1.10 -15.16
C ALA A 300 24.56 2.43 -15.28
N ARG A 301 23.95 3.48 -15.81
CA ARG A 301 24.55 4.82 -15.86
C ARG A 301 24.81 5.40 -14.46
N ALA A 302 23.91 5.16 -13.50
CA ALA A 302 24.08 5.61 -12.12
C ALA A 302 25.27 4.91 -11.45
N VAL A 303 25.34 3.58 -11.52
CA VAL A 303 26.46 2.79 -11.00
C VAL A 303 27.78 3.21 -11.66
N ASN A 304 27.81 3.33 -12.98
CA ASN A 304 28.99 3.75 -13.73
C ASN A 304 29.48 5.16 -13.34
N LYS A 305 28.54 6.08 -13.07
CA LYS A 305 28.90 7.43 -12.61
C LYS A 305 29.50 7.40 -11.22
N ALA A 306 28.97 6.58 -10.31
CA ALA A 306 29.55 6.39 -8.97
C ALA A 306 30.97 5.80 -9.05
N ALA A 307 31.15 4.73 -9.84
CA ALA A 307 32.45 4.11 -10.04
C ALA A 307 33.47 5.10 -10.61
N LYS A 308 33.08 5.90 -11.59
CA LYS A 308 33.96 6.93 -12.18
C LYS A 308 34.35 8.02 -11.16
N ALA A 309 33.42 8.47 -10.32
CA ALA A 309 33.68 9.52 -9.33
C ALA A 309 34.60 9.04 -8.20
N LEU A 310 34.51 7.77 -7.85
CA LEU A 310 35.24 7.13 -6.75
C LEU A 310 36.51 6.38 -7.21
N GLU A 311 36.87 6.47 -8.50
CA GLU A 311 38.01 5.77 -9.11
C GLU A 311 39.31 6.00 -8.30
N GLY A 312 39.97 4.90 -7.94
CA GLY A 312 41.22 4.94 -7.17
C GLY A 312 41.07 5.26 -5.66
N LYS A 313 39.82 5.44 -5.17
CA LYS A 313 39.53 5.75 -3.75
C LYS A 313 38.70 4.64 -3.07
N THR A 314 37.60 4.23 -3.71
CA THR A 314 36.63 3.30 -3.17
C THR A 314 36.33 2.25 -4.24
N ALA A 315 36.34 0.97 -3.89
CA ALA A 315 35.94 -0.09 -4.82
C ALA A 315 34.40 -0.14 -4.93
N VAL A 316 33.89 -0.19 -6.16
CA VAL A 316 32.43 -0.24 -6.41
C VAL A 316 32.02 -1.63 -6.80
N TYR A 317 31.04 -2.17 -6.10
CA TYR A 317 30.44 -3.47 -6.32
C TYR A 317 28.99 -3.33 -6.73
N ASP A 318 28.52 -4.23 -7.58
CA ASP A 318 27.13 -4.31 -8.03
C ASP A 318 26.61 -5.73 -7.82
N LEU A 319 25.56 -5.88 -7.01
CA LEU A 319 24.87 -7.13 -6.73
C LEU A 319 23.45 -7.03 -7.27
N LEU A 320 23.20 -7.71 -8.39
CA LEU A 320 21.88 -7.91 -8.95
C LEU A 320 21.27 -9.20 -8.38
N ILE A 321 20.05 -9.10 -7.85
CA ILE A 321 19.37 -10.22 -7.20
C ILE A 321 18.22 -10.68 -8.08
N PRO A 322 18.23 -11.93 -8.58
CA PRO A 322 17.09 -12.49 -9.31
C PRO A 322 15.88 -12.70 -8.38
N LEU A 323 14.69 -12.67 -8.94
CA LEU A 323 13.45 -12.95 -8.24
C LEU A 323 13.24 -14.47 -8.12
N SER A 324 12.38 -14.89 -7.19
CA SER A 324 12.03 -16.31 -6.98
C SER A 324 11.58 -17.03 -8.26
N SER A 325 10.89 -16.33 -9.17
CA SER A 325 10.46 -16.89 -10.46
C SER A 325 11.62 -17.21 -11.43
N GLY A 326 12.78 -16.60 -11.25
CA GLY A 326 13.99 -16.92 -12.04
C GLY A 326 14.77 -18.10 -11.47
N ILE A 327 14.59 -18.44 -10.20
CA ILE A 327 15.40 -19.42 -9.47
C ILE A 327 14.58 -20.64 -9.06
N THR A 328 13.54 -20.45 -8.25
CA THR A 328 12.83 -21.55 -7.56
C THR A 328 11.50 -21.94 -8.22
N LEU A 329 11.17 -21.37 -9.38
CA LEU A 329 9.98 -21.77 -10.13
C LEU A 329 10.07 -23.25 -10.52
N PRO A 330 8.98 -24.05 -10.39
CA PRO A 330 8.97 -25.43 -10.86
C PRO A 330 9.27 -25.54 -12.36
N ASP A 331 10.13 -26.49 -12.75
CA ASP A 331 10.66 -26.58 -14.13
C ASP A 331 9.57 -26.72 -15.20
N ALA A 332 8.51 -27.47 -14.89
CA ALA A 332 7.38 -27.66 -15.80
C ALA A 332 6.47 -26.41 -15.96
N ASP A 333 6.70 -25.35 -15.20
CA ASP A 333 5.83 -24.18 -15.15
C ASP A 333 6.41 -22.94 -15.86
N TYR A 334 7.70 -22.95 -16.20
CA TYR A 334 8.32 -21.84 -16.96
C TYR A 334 7.58 -21.51 -18.27
N GLY A 335 7.12 -22.52 -19.02
CA GLY A 335 6.35 -22.31 -20.25
C GLY A 335 4.87 -21.92 -20.05
N LYS A 336 4.41 -21.80 -18.81
CA LYS A 336 3.02 -21.47 -18.46
C LYS A 336 2.83 -20.08 -17.91
N ILE A 337 3.90 -19.33 -17.75
CA ILE A 337 3.93 -17.95 -17.26
C ILE A 337 4.52 -17.03 -18.31
N THR A 338 4.19 -15.76 -18.25
CA THR A 338 4.84 -14.72 -19.06
C THR A 338 5.84 -13.99 -18.17
N SER A 339 7.13 -14.30 -18.32
CA SER A 339 8.23 -13.69 -17.55
C SER A 339 9.48 -13.62 -18.41
N SER A 340 10.22 -12.52 -18.36
CA SER A 340 11.52 -12.38 -19.03
C SER A 340 12.55 -13.33 -18.42
N ASP A 341 13.52 -13.74 -19.23
CA ASP A 341 14.67 -14.52 -18.77
C ASP A 341 15.57 -13.66 -17.87
N GLN A 342 15.61 -13.98 -16.60
CA GLN A 342 16.28 -13.13 -15.61
C GLN A 342 17.80 -13.21 -15.72
N LYS A 343 18.38 -14.37 -16.09
CA LYS A 343 19.83 -14.46 -16.32
C LYS A 343 20.25 -13.57 -17.48
N LYS A 344 19.52 -13.64 -18.59
CA LYS A 344 19.79 -12.75 -19.74
C LYS A 344 19.56 -11.26 -19.40
N ALA A 345 18.60 -10.98 -18.52
CA ALA A 345 18.39 -9.60 -18.05
C ALA A 345 19.57 -9.11 -17.21
N MET A 346 20.08 -9.93 -16.28
CA MET A 346 21.28 -9.63 -15.50
C MET A 346 22.47 -9.41 -16.44
N ASP A 347 22.74 -10.34 -17.35
CA ASP A 347 23.83 -10.22 -18.34
C ASP A 347 23.73 -8.94 -19.18
N ALA A 348 22.50 -8.56 -19.58
CA ALA A 348 22.26 -7.35 -20.38
C ALA A 348 22.49 -6.06 -19.58
N ILE A 349 22.23 -6.05 -18.26
CA ILE A 349 22.52 -4.93 -17.37
C ILE A 349 24.02 -4.85 -17.11
N GLU A 350 24.63 -5.98 -16.72
CA GLU A 350 26.06 -6.08 -16.42
C GLU A 350 26.94 -5.69 -17.60
N ALA A 351 26.55 -6.08 -18.82
CA ALA A 351 27.24 -5.66 -20.05
C ALA A 351 27.26 -4.13 -20.30
N LYS A 352 26.41 -3.37 -19.57
CA LYS A 352 26.39 -1.90 -19.61
C LYS A 352 27.27 -1.27 -18.54
N LEU A 353 27.78 -2.06 -17.57
CA LEU A 353 28.64 -1.57 -16.51
C LEU A 353 30.07 -1.34 -17.00
N ARG A 354 30.77 -0.45 -16.32
CA ARG A 354 32.21 -0.20 -16.52
C ARG A 354 33.03 -1.42 -16.08
N GLU A 355 34.17 -1.63 -16.68
CA GLU A 355 35.10 -2.75 -16.37
C GLU A 355 35.66 -2.69 -14.93
N ASP A 356 35.68 -1.50 -14.30
CA ASP A 356 36.15 -1.32 -12.92
C ASP A 356 35.04 -1.52 -11.86
N VAL A 357 33.79 -1.66 -12.27
CA VAL A 357 32.70 -2.12 -11.38
C VAL A 357 32.84 -3.64 -11.18
N LYS A 358 32.91 -4.04 -9.93
CA LYS A 358 33.02 -5.46 -9.56
C LYS A 358 31.63 -6.06 -9.46
N VAL A 359 31.28 -6.87 -10.44
CA VAL A 359 29.99 -7.59 -10.47
C VAL A 359 30.03 -8.73 -9.45
N ILE A 360 28.98 -8.82 -8.64
CA ILE A 360 28.69 -9.94 -7.75
C ILE A 360 27.54 -10.71 -8.39
N ASP A 361 27.83 -11.84 -9.04
CA ASP A 361 26.82 -12.69 -9.67
C ASP A 361 26.41 -13.84 -8.71
N PRO A 362 25.23 -13.76 -8.07
CA PRO A 362 24.74 -14.82 -7.19
C PRO A 362 23.98 -15.91 -7.95
N TYR A 363 23.71 -15.75 -9.27
CA TYR A 363 22.77 -16.57 -10.01
C TYR A 363 23.13 -18.05 -9.98
N GLU A 364 24.37 -18.40 -10.29
CA GLU A 364 24.84 -19.78 -10.33
C GLU A 364 24.74 -20.45 -8.95
N LYS A 365 25.11 -19.74 -7.88
CA LYS A 365 25.00 -20.25 -6.51
C LYS A 365 23.53 -20.48 -6.13
N LEU A 366 22.67 -19.53 -6.40
CA LEU A 366 21.23 -19.66 -6.12
C LEU A 366 20.61 -20.81 -6.94
N MET A 367 21.01 -20.99 -8.20
CA MET A 367 20.55 -22.10 -9.03
C MET A 367 21.05 -23.47 -8.54
N GLN A 368 22.27 -23.57 -8.00
CA GLN A 368 22.79 -24.80 -7.39
C GLN A 368 22.00 -25.21 -6.14
N HIS A 369 21.39 -24.26 -5.44
CA HIS A 369 20.64 -24.46 -4.19
C HIS A 369 19.13 -24.18 -4.35
N ARG A 370 18.63 -24.19 -5.59
CA ARG A 370 17.26 -23.77 -5.92
C ARG A 370 16.16 -24.64 -5.30
N ASP A 371 16.46 -25.86 -4.89
CA ASP A 371 15.57 -26.79 -4.21
C ASP A 371 15.55 -26.61 -2.68
N GLU A 372 16.42 -25.73 -2.14
CA GLU A 372 16.41 -25.32 -0.75
C GLU A 372 15.39 -24.20 -0.49
N TYR A 373 15.19 -23.85 0.78
CA TYR A 373 14.29 -22.76 1.19
C TYR A 373 15.01 -21.40 1.13
N ILE A 374 15.34 -20.96 -0.08
CA ILE A 374 16.12 -19.74 -0.34
C ILE A 374 15.26 -18.52 -0.72
N TYR A 375 13.97 -18.72 -0.95
CA TYR A 375 12.95 -17.66 -1.10
C TYR A 375 11.73 -18.01 -0.27
N PHE A 376 11.06 -16.99 0.26
CA PHE A 376 9.78 -17.17 0.95
C PHE A 376 8.69 -17.63 -0.03
N GLY A 377 7.71 -18.37 0.48
CA GLY A 377 6.56 -18.80 -0.31
C GLY A 377 5.44 -17.78 -0.31
N THR A 378 5.32 -16.97 0.75
CA THR A 378 4.23 -16.00 0.95
C THR A 378 4.67 -14.55 0.76
N ASP A 379 5.95 -14.34 0.44
CA ASP A 379 6.57 -13.02 0.31
C ASP A 379 7.55 -12.98 -0.87
N HIS A 380 7.80 -11.77 -1.41
CA HIS A 380 8.66 -11.60 -2.58
C HIS A 380 10.16 -11.71 -2.28
N HIS A 381 10.57 -11.58 -1.03
CA HIS A 381 11.98 -11.61 -0.65
C HIS A 381 12.61 -13.00 -0.69
N TRP A 382 13.91 -13.02 -0.79
CA TRP A 382 14.70 -14.18 -0.43
C TRP A 382 14.73 -14.41 1.09
N THR A 383 15.08 -15.61 1.53
CA THR A 383 15.39 -15.90 2.93
C THR A 383 16.84 -15.49 3.27
N ALA A 384 17.23 -15.53 4.53
CA ALA A 384 18.63 -15.36 4.91
C ALA A 384 19.55 -16.42 4.30
N ASP A 385 19.03 -17.62 4.00
CA ASP A 385 19.79 -18.66 3.31
C ASP A 385 20.07 -18.26 1.85
N GLY A 386 19.10 -17.66 1.15
CA GLY A 386 19.31 -17.08 -0.17
C GLY A 386 20.32 -15.92 -0.14
N ALA A 387 20.17 -15.02 0.81
CA ALA A 387 21.10 -13.91 1.01
C ALA A 387 22.52 -14.39 1.35
N TYR A 388 22.66 -15.51 2.07
CA TYR A 388 23.95 -16.12 2.38
C TYR A 388 24.69 -16.59 1.11
N TYR A 389 24.01 -17.18 0.13
CA TYR A 389 24.64 -17.56 -1.13
C TYR A 389 25.11 -16.36 -1.95
N ALA A 390 24.38 -15.23 -1.89
CA ALA A 390 24.86 -13.99 -2.48
C ALA A 390 26.05 -13.39 -1.70
N TYR A 391 26.07 -13.53 -0.37
CA TYR A 391 27.23 -13.17 0.45
C TYR A 391 28.46 -14.01 0.11
N GLU A 392 28.31 -15.31 -0.15
CA GLU A 392 29.43 -16.13 -0.64
C GLU A 392 29.96 -15.64 -1.98
N ALA A 393 29.08 -15.26 -2.93
CA ALA A 393 29.48 -14.66 -4.20
C ALA A 393 30.21 -13.32 -4.00
N TYR A 394 29.75 -12.50 -3.05
CA TYR A 394 30.45 -11.28 -2.65
C TYR A 394 31.87 -11.59 -2.11
N CYS A 395 31.99 -12.54 -1.20
CA CYS A 395 33.30 -12.93 -0.66
C CYS A 395 34.24 -13.40 -1.77
N GLU A 396 33.77 -14.18 -2.72
CA GLU A 396 34.56 -14.62 -3.88
C GLU A 396 35.03 -13.42 -4.72
N SER A 397 34.14 -12.45 -5.02
CA SER A 397 34.48 -11.26 -5.80
C SER A 397 35.55 -10.37 -5.13
N LYS A 398 35.65 -10.47 -3.79
CA LYS A 398 36.59 -9.72 -2.96
C LYS A 398 37.81 -10.55 -2.53
N ASN A 399 37.88 -11.84 -2.90
CA ASN A 399 38.88 -12.81 -2.43
C ASN A 399 38.89 -12.94 -0.88
N LEU A 400 37.72 -12.88 -0.26
CA LEU A 400 37.52 -13.15 1.15
C LEU A 400 37.07 -14.59 1.36
N LEU A 401 37.35 -15.15 2.52
CA LEU A 401 36.77 -16.42 2.95
C LEU A 401 35.41 -16.15 3.57
N PRO A 402 34.31 -16.73 3.08
CA PRO A 402 33.02 -16.57 3.71
C PRO A 402 33.01 -17.22 5.10
N ILE A 403 32.35 -16.56 6.03
CA ILE A 403 32.10 -17.13 7.35
C ILE A 403 30.96 -18.14 7.19
N SER A 404 31.25 -19.41 7.54
CA SER A 404 30.24 -20.47 7.42
C SER A 404 28.98 -20.14 8.20
N ARG A 405 27.83 -20.31 7.56
CA ARG A 405 26.48 -20.13 8.12
C ARG A 405 26.30 -20.87 9.46
N GLY A 406 26.89 -22.06 9.61
CA GLY A 406 26.83 -22.86 10.83
C GLY A 406 27.58 -22.27 12.04
N ARG A 407 28.35 -21.18 11.87
CA ARG A 407 29.02 -20.46 12.97
C ARG A 407 28.14 -19.38 13.60
N HIS A 408 27.12 -18.95 12.91
CA HIS A 408 26.18 -17.92 13.39
C HIS A 408 25.12 -18.53 14.31
N GLU A 409 24.73 -17.80 15.33
CA GLU A 409 23.57 -18.16 16.14
C GLU A 409 22.29 -17.95 15.32
N LYS A 410 21.45 -18.98 15.25
CA LYS A 410 20.23 -18.98 14.43
C LYS A 410 19.04 -18.55 15.30
N ARG A 411 18.23 -17.63 14.78
CA ARG A 411 16.92 -17.27 15.34
C ARG A 411 15.83 -17.56 14.32
N GLU A 412 14.68 -18.01 14.79
CA GLU A 412 13.55 -18.38 13.95
C GLU A 412 12.27 -17.69 14.44
N PHE A 413 11.49 -17.18 13.50
CA PHE A 413 10.24 -16.47 13.75
C PHE A 413 9.15 -17.03 12.84
N ASP A 414 8.30 -17.88 13.40
CA ASP A 414 7.24 -18.57 12.66
C ASP A 414 6.05 -17.66 12.34
N GLY A 415 5.29 -18.07 11.29
CA GLY A 415 3.99 -17.49 10.98
C GLY A 415 4.08 -16.21 10.14
N PHE A 416 5.11 -16.07 9.31
CA PHE A 416 5.23 -14.97 8.36
C PHE A 416 4.26 -15.15 7.19
N LEU A 417 3.48 -14.12 6.92
CA LEU A 417 2.58 -13.99 5.78
C LEU A 417 2.86 -12.64 5.12
N GLY A 418 3.73 -12.65 4.12
CA GLY A 418 4.27 -11.45 3.50
C GLY A 418 3.42 -10.89 2.36
N SER A 419 4.08 -10.13 1.47
CA SER A 419 3.46 -9.37 0.38
C SER A 419 2.61 -10.24 -0.54
N PHE A 420 3.09 -11.38 -1.00
CA PHE A 420 2.30 -12.25 -1.88
C PHE A 420 0.98 -12.71 -1.25
N TYR A 421 0.98 -12.99 0.06
CA TYR A 421 -0.28 -13.26 0.75
C TYR A 421 -1.15 -12.00 0.82
N ASN A 422 -0.55 -10.85 1.15
CA ASN A 422 -1.28 -9.59 1.25
C ASN A 422 -1.91 -9.21 -0.10
N ASP A 423 -1.18 -9.39 -1.19
CA ASP A 423 -1.63 -9.01 -2.54
C ASP A 423 -2.64 -10.02 -3.13
N THR A 424 -2.48 -11.32 -2.83
CA THR A 424 -3.32 -12.35 -3.45
C THR A 424 -4.46 -12.83 -2.55
N LYS A 425 -4.39 -12.59 -1.24
CA LYS A 425 -5.30 -13.16 -0.21
C LYS A 425 -5.52 -14.66 -0.38
N SER A 426 -4.53 -15.35 -0.94
CA SER A 426 -4.61 -16.77 -1.27
C SER A 426 -4.78 -17.65 -0.03
N LYS A 427 -5.89 -18.38 0.06
CA LYS A 427 -6.14 -19.34 1.15
C LYS A 427 -5.10 -20.47 1.19
N LYS A 428 -4.39 -20.73 0.10
CA LYS A 428 -3.30 -21.71 0.07
C LYS A 428 -2.07 -21.15 0.78
N LEU A 429 -1.68 -19.91 0.48
CA LEU A 429 -0.58 -19.21 1.18
C LEU A 429 -0.91 -19.05 2.67
N GLN A 430 -2.11 -18.64 3.01
CA GLN A 430 -2.56 -18.48 4.40
C GLN A 430 -2.39 -19.75 5.26
N LYS A 431 -2.54 -20.92 4.65
CA LYS A 431 -2.39 -22.21 5.35
C LYS A 431 -0.95 -22.67 5.49
N HIS A 432 -0.04 -22.03 4.79
CA HIS A 432 1.39 -22.37 4.74
C HIS A 432 2.24 -21.12 4.99
N PRO A 433 2.10 -20.48 6.18
CA PRO A 433 2.93 -19.34 6.51
C PRO A 433 4.40 -19.73 6.54
N ASP A 434 5.25 -18.78 6.19
CA ASP A 434 6.69 -18.93 6.22
C ASP A 434 7.28 -18.84 7.64
N THR A 435 8.53 -19.26 7.79
CA THR A 435 9.37 -19.00 8.96
C THR A 435 10.53 -18.11 8.53
N VAL A 436 10.67 -16.96 9.20
CA VAL A 436 11.85 -16.11 9.00
C VAL A 436 12.99 -16.66 9.86
N THR A 437 14.03 -17.19 9.20
CA THR A 437 15.29 -17.53 9.84
C THR A 437 16.24 -16.34 9.73
N ALA A 438 16.88 -15.96 10.82
CA ALA A 438 17.91 -14.92 10.86
C ALA A 438 19.19 -15.45 11.52
N TYR A 439 20.34 -14.96 11.07
CA TYR A 439 21.66 -15.34 11.55
C TYR A 439 22.32 -14.15 12.26
N GLU A 440 22.53 -14.27 13.57
CA GLU A 440 23.22 -13.24 14.35
C GLU A 440 24.68 -13.15 13.89
N PRO A 441 25.24 -11.93 13.75
CA PRO A 441 26.69 -11.77 13.58
C PRO A 441 27.46 -12.49 14.68
N ILE A 442 28.68 -12.95 14.37
CA ILE A 442 29.53 -13.66 15.32
C ILE A 442 30.10 -12.69 16.37
N SER A 443 30.48 -11.50 15.95
CA SER A 443 30.93 -10.41 16.80
C SER A 443 29.87 -10.05 17.83
N LYS A 444 30.28 -9.66 19.02
CA LYS A 444 29.34 -9.42 20.13
C LYS A 444 29.21 -7.94 20.50
N ASN A 445 30.22 -7.13 20.20
CA ASN A 445 30.21 -5.69 20.50
C ASN A 445 29.76 -4.90 19.25
N ILE A 446 28.47 -5.05 18.90
CA ILE A 446 27.86 -4.43 17.73
C ILE A 446 26.79 -3.44 18.18
N SER A 447 26.80 -2.26 17.57
CA SER A 447 25.75 -1.26 17.72
C SER A 447 25.20 -0.86 16.34
N MET A 448 23.91 -0.58 16.25
CA MET A 448 23.26 -0.03 15.06
C MET A 448 22.49 1.22 15.44
N GLU A 449 22.86 2.35 14.84
CA GLU A 449 22.20 3.64 14.95
C GLU A 449 21.49 3.93 13.62
N CYS A 450 20.18 4.16 13.67
CA CYS A 450 19.35 4.40 12.48
C CYS A 450 18.97 5.88 12.37
N GLU A 451 18.63 6.31 11.19
CA GLU A 451 17.97 7.59 10.93
C GLU A 451 16.76 7.31 10.03
N GLU A 452 15.58 7.63 10.55
CA GLU A 452 14.33 7.46 9.86
C GLU A 452 14.05 8.62 8.88
N ALA A 453 13.18 8.42 7.92
CA ALA A 453 12.78 9.47 6.98
C ALA A 453 12.20 10.72 7.67
N ASN A 454 11.58 10.57 8.85
CA ASN A 454 11.08 11.67 9.68
C ASN A 454 12.18 12.37 10.52
N GLY A 455 13.44 11.95 10.41
CA GLY A 455 14.59 12.50 11.14
C GLY A 455 14.78 11.96 12.56
N SER A 456 13.97 11.01 13.05
CA SER A 456 14.22 10.34 14.32
C SER A 456 15.44 9.41 14.23
N LYS A 457 16.12 9.18 15.35
CA LYS A 457 17.39 8.43 15.40
C LYS A 457 17.33 7.32 16.45
N PRO A 458 16.55 6.26 16.17
CA PRO A 458 16.50 5.11 17.05
C PRO A 458 17.77 4.25 16.94
N SER A 459 17.96 3.36 17.91
CA SER A 459 18.98 2.30 17.88
C SER A 459 18.29 0.95 18.00
N TYR A 460 18.71 0.00 17.16
CA TYR A 460 18.18 -1.36 17.13
C TYR A 460 19.31 -2.38 17.09
N PRO A 461 19.07 -3.65 17.49
CA PRO A 461 19.99 -4.73 17.15
C PRO A 461 19.95 -5.03 15.66
N VAL A 462 21.03 -5.57 15.11
CA VAL A 462 21.13 -6.00 13.69
C VAL A 462 20.09 -7.08 13.36
N ILE A 463 19.87 -8.01 14.30
CA ILE A 463 18.76 -8.98 14.23
C ILE A 463 17.75 -8.63 15.31
N TYR A 464 16.58 -8.17 14.87
CA TYR A 464 15.52 -7.66 15.75
C TYR A 464 14.52 -8.77 16.12
N ASP A 465 14.04 -8.75 17.36
CA ASP A 465 13.07 -9.74 17.85
C ASP A 465 11.66 -9.40 17.40
N VAL A 466 11.20 -10.11 16.38
CA VAL A 466 9.86 -9.96 15.80
C VAL A 466 8.88 -11.06 16.22
N ALA A 467 9.19 -11.85 17.27
CA ALA A 467 8.33 -12.96 17.69
C ALA A 467 6.88 -12.53 17.96
N LYS A 468 6.69 -11.32 18.51
CA LYS A 468 5.38 -10.76 18.86
C LYS A 468 4.81 -9.81 17.78
N HIS A 469 5.52 -9.59 16.68
CA HIS A 469 5.06 -8.70 15.62
C HIS A 469 3.94 -9.36 14.79
N PRO A 470 3.10 -8.57 14.11
CA PRO A 470 2.15 -9.07 13.13
C PRO A 470 2.80 -10.00 12.11
N ALA A 471 2.00 -10.92 11.56
CA ALA A 471 2.49 -11.91 10.59
C ALA A 471 3.17 -11.25 9.37
N SER A 472 2.69 -10.08 8.91
CA SER A 472 3.24 -9.34 7.77
C SER A 472 4.57 -8.64 8.06
N LEU A 473 4.93 -8.40 9.32
CA LEU A 473 6.10 -7.62 9.70
C LEU A 473 7.30 -8.47 10.16
N LYS A 474 7.24 -9.79 10.00
CA LYS A 474 8.34 -10.65 10.51
C LYS A 474 9.63 -10.56 9.70
N TYR A 475 9.60 -10.06 8.46
CA TYR A 475 10.81 -9.75 7.70
C TYR A 475 11.65 -8.63 8.35
N ASN A 476 11.03 -7.78 9.17
CA ASN A 476 11.73 -6.78 9.98
C ASN A 476 12.66 -7.38 11.05
N ALA A 477 12.79 -8.72 11.13
CA ALA A 477 13.87 -9.35 11.86
C ALA A 477 15.25 -8.88 11.38
N PHE A 478 15.38 -8.51 10.11
CA PHE A 478 16.60 -7.99 9.54
C PHE A 478 16.63 -6.46 9.67
N LEU A 479 17.64 -5.94 10.37
CA LEU A 479 17.89 -4.50 10.58
C LEU A 479 16.72 -3.72 11.23
N ALA A 480 15.76 -4.40 11.85
CA ALA A 480 14.50 -3.82 12.34
C ALA A 480 13.62 -3.19 11.24
N GLY A 481 13.87 -3.52 9.95
CA GLY A 481 13.14 -3.02 8.79
C GLY A 481 13.94 -2.04 7.93
N ASP A 482 13.23 -1.19 7.19
CA ASP A 482 13.83 -0.22 6.29
C ASP A 482 14.02 1.14 6.99
N HIS A 483 15.24 1.64 6.96
CA HIS A 483 15.61 2.96 7.49
C HIS A 483 16.24 3.79 6.37
N ALA A 484 16.02 5.10 6.35
CA ALA A 484 16.67 5.98 5.38
C ALA A 484 18.21 5.83 5.45
N TYR A 485 18.73 5.66 6.66
CA TYR A 485 20.14 5.45 6.91
C TYR A 485 20.33 4.63 8.18
N ALA A 486 21.30 3.71 8.17
CA ALA A 486 21.80 3.06 9.38
C ALA A 486 23.34 3.02 9.39
N LYS A 487 23.89 3.12 10.58
CA LYS A 487 25.32 2.91 10.83
C LYS A 487 25.47 1.73 11.78
N ILE A 488 26.10 0.68 11.31
CA ILE A 488 26.46 -0.48 12.14
C ILE A 488 27.95 -0.36 12.47
N THR A 489 28.28 -0.42 13.76
CA THR A 489 29.67 -0.39 14.24
C THR A 489 29.96 -1.70 14.94
N ASN A 490 31.01 -2.39 14.50
CA ASN A 490 31.56 -3.58 15.11
C ASN A 490 32.84 -3.22 15.89
N GLU A 491 32.72 -3.13 17.21
CA GLU A 491 33.86 -2.74 18.08
C GLU A 491 34.86 -3.88 18.31
N ASP A 492 34.52 -5.12 17.88
CA ASP A 492 35.45 -6.25 17.92
C ASP A 492 36.53 -6.14 16.81
N LEU A 493 36.28 -5.34 15.77
CA LEU A 493 37.23 -4.97 14.72
C LEU A 493 37.84 -3.60 14.99
N THR A 494 39.16 -3.46 14.74
CA THR A 494 39.92 -2.21 14.98
C THR A 494 40.79 -1.82 13.78
N ASP A 495 40.48 -2.31 12.61
CA ASP A 495 41.26 -2.13 11.38
C ASP A 495 40.85 -0.90 10.56
N GLY A 496 39.80 -0.20 10.96
CA GLY A 496 39.26 0.98 10.26
C GLY A 496 38.46 0.65 9.02
N SER A 497 38.27 -0.64 8.70
CA SER A 497 37.57 -1.07 7.49
C SER A 497 36.12 -0.59 7.48
N SER A 498 35.63 -0.18 6.29
CA SER A 498 34.25 0.29 6.17
C SER A 498 33.68 0.07 4.77
N CYS A 499 32.35 -0.15 4.71
CA CYS A 499 31.63 -0.15 3.47
C CYS A 499 30.35 0.70 3.54
N VAL A 500 29.91 1.16 2.37
CA VAL A 500 28.59 1.77 2.16
C VAL A 500 27.75 0.82 1.33
N VAL A 501 26.62 0.39 1.87
CA VAL A 501 25.64 -0.46 1.18
C VAL A 501 24.46 0.40 0.75
N VAL A 502 24.22 0.50 -0.55
CA VAL A 502 23.07 1.21 -1.13
C VAL A 502 22.06 0.16 -1.60
N LYS A 503 20.94 0.09 -0.94
CA LYS A 503 20.03 -1.05 -1.04
C LYS A 503 18.56 -0.64 -1.08
N GLU A 504 17.71 -1.60 -1.42
CA GLU A 504 16.31 -1.71 -1.04
C GLU A 504 16.13 -2.92 -0.08
N SER A 505 14.88 -3.30 0.21
CA SER A 505 14.59 -4.23 1.31
C SER A 505 15.25 -5.62 1.20
N PHE A 506 15.59 -6.11 0.00
CA PHE A 506 16.37 -7.36 -0.14
C PHE A 506 17.73 -7.27 0.55
N GLY A 507 18.35 -6.09 0.54
CA GLY A 507 19.61 -5.87 1.24
C GLY A 507 19.54 -6.08 2.75
N ASN A 508 18.36 -6.00 3.36
CA ASN A 508 18.22 -6.17 4.81
C ASN A 508 18.69 -7.56 5.28
N ALA A 509 18.39 -8.63 4.53
CA ALA A 509 18.83 -9.99 4.87
C ALA A 509 20.31 -10.24 4.52
N PHE A 510 20.90 -9.42 3.63
CA PHE A 510 22.30 -9.54 3.20
C PHE A 510 23.29 -8.84 4.13
N VAL A 511 22.95 -7.63 4.59
CA VAL A 511 23.81 -6.77 5.41
C VAL A 511 24.34 -7.44 6.69
N PRO A 512 23.55 -8.26 7.43
CA PRO A 512 24.05 -8.92 8.64
C PRO A 512 25.32 -9.75 8.44
N PHE A 513 25.49 -10.35 7.25
CA PHE A 513 26.69 -11.14 6.93
C PHE A 513 27.93 -10.29 6.67
N LEU A 514 27.77 -8.99 6.38
CA LEU A 514 28.90 -8.07 6.18
C LEU A 514 29.49 -7.56 7.49
N VAL A 515 28.72 -7.58 8.57
CA VAL A 515 29.10 -6.96 9.87
C VAL A 515 30.37 -7.55 10.46
N ASP A 516 30.63 -8.83 10.22
CA ASP A 516 31.85 -9.51 10.71
C ASP A 516 33.08 -9.26 9.82
N HIS A 517 32.96 -8.51 8.72
CA HIS A 517 34.04 -8.19 7.79
C HIS A 517 34.44 -6.71 7.81
N TYR A 518 33.63 -5.85 8.42
CA TYR A 518 33.88 -4.41 8.47
C TYR A 518 33.71 -3.84 9.87
N GLN A 519 34.62 -2.97 10.26
CA GLN A 519 34.47 -2.23 11.50
C GLN A 519 33.25 -1.29 11.44
N THR A 520 32.93 -0.76 10.25
CA THR A 520 31.72 0.05 10.06
C THR A 520 31.02 -0.30 8.76
N VAL A 521 29.72 -0.59 8.86
CA VAL A 521 28.81 -0.74 7.70
C VAL A 521 27.82 0.42 7.71
N TYR A 522 27.86 1.24 6.68
CA TYR A 522 26.88 2.29 6.44
C TYR A 522 25.80 1.73 5.49
N VAL A 523 24.56 1.75 5.89
CA VAL A 523 23.42 1.25 5.10
C VAL A 523 22.57 2.43 4.67
N ILE A 524 22.34 2.57 3.38
CA ILE A 524 21.54 3.64 2.77
C ILE A 524 20.41 2.99 1.99
N ASP A 525 19.17 3.32 2.36
CA ASP A 525 18.02 3.00 1.53
C ASP A 525 17.72 4.19 0.63
N TYR A 526 18.00 4.03 -0.66
CA TYR A 526 17.87 5.11 -1.63
C TYR A 526 16.42 5.56 -1.87
N ARG A 527 15.45 4.81 -1.40
CA ARG A 527 14.03 5.19 -1.48
C ARG A 527 13.71 6.35 -0.52
N TYR A 528 14.40 6.42 0.61
CA TYR A 528 14.11 7.36 1.71
C TYR A 528 15.24 8.38 1.97
N TRP A 529 16.47 8.02 1.66
CA TRP A 529 17.62 8.89 1.88
C TRP A 529 17.79 9.89 0.72
N ASP A 530 18.21 11.14 1.00
CA ASP A 530 18.19 12.23 0.01
C ASP A 530 19.49 13.05 -0.07
N GLN A 531 20.60 12.60 0.53
CA GLN A 531 21.86 13.31 0.49
C GLN A 531 22.70 12.91 -0.74
N ASP A 532 23.81 13.63 -1.00
CA ASP A 532 24.77 13.29 -2.05
C ASP A 532 25.58 12.03 -1.68
N LEU A 533 25.40 10.96 -2.44
CA LEU A 533 26.04 9.66 -2.19
C LEU A 533 27.56 9.74 -2.34
N ILE A 534 28.07 10.42 -3.39
CA ILE A 534 29.50 10.47 -3.67
C ILE A 534 30.22 11.25 -2.57
N SER A 535 29.72 12.43 -2.23
CA SER A 535 30.25 13.24 -1.11
C SER A 535 30.21 12.48 0.23
N PHE A 536 29.16 11.68 0.45
CA PHE A 536 29.04 10.86 1.65
C PHE A 536 30.13 9.78 1.70
N VAL A 537 30.30 8.99 0.63
CA VAL A 537 31.31 7.93 0.52
C VAL A 537 32.72 8.50 0.70
N GLU A 538 33.06 9.61 0.02
CA GLU A 538 34.34 10.29 0.16
C GLU A 538 34.58 10.81 1.58
N LYS A 539 33.57 11.44 2.20
CA LYS A 539 33.67 11.93 3.59
C LYS A 539 33.90 10.81 4.60
N LYS A 540 33.31 9.63 4.35
CA LYS A 540 33.48 8.44 5.19
C LYS A 540 34.79 7.72 4.89
N GLN A 541 35.46 8.00 3.78
CA GLN A 541 36.62 7.29 3.28
C GLN A 541 36.35 5.77 3.23
N ALA A 542 35.16 5.38 2.76
CA ALA A 542 34.76 4.00 2.73
C ALA A 542 35.61 3.19 1.73
N ASP A 543 36.03 1.99 2.12
CA ASP A 543 36.81 1.10 1.27
C ASP A 543 35.97 0.59 0.10
N ASP A 544 34.69 0.31 0.35
CA ASP A 544 33.77 -0.28 -0.61
C ASP A 544 32.43 0.47 -0.66
N LEU A 545 31.87 0.57 -1.88
CA LEU A 545 30.51 0.96 -2.16
C LEU A 545 29.80 -0.22 -2.83
N ILE A 546 28.74 -0.74 -2.23
CA ILE A 546 28.04 -1.94 -2.66
C ILE A 546 26.61 -1.57 -3.00
N PHE A 547 26.21 -1.67 -4.29
CA PHE A 547 24.84 -1.59 -4.72
C PHE A 547 24.18 -2.97 -4.57
N VAL A 548 23.02 -3.03 -3.90
CA VAL A 548 22.29 -4.29 -3.64
C VAL A 548 20.85 -4.09 -4.06
N ASN A 549 20.49 -4.62 -5.24
CA ASN A 549 19.19 -4.39 -5.84
C ASN A 549 18.61 -5.66 -6.47
N ASN A 550 17.32 -5.93 -6.22
CA ASN A 550 16.63 -6.96 -6.96
C ASN A 550 16.17 -6.47 -8.34
N LEU A 551 15.93 -7.39 -9.26
CA LEU A 551 15.55 -7.06 -10.63
C LEU A 551 14.21 -6.30 -10.72
N SER A 552 13.28 -6.53 -9.81
CA SER A 552 11.99 -5.84 -9.82
C SER A 552 12.16 -4.32 -9.63
N MET A 553 13.10 -3.89 -8.78
CA MET A 553 13.40 -2.48 -8.56
C MET A 553 14.03 -1.83 -9.79
N ILE A 554 14.85 -2.61 -10.54
CA ILE A 554 15.58 -2.07 -11.72
C ILE A 554 14.63 -1.84 -12.91
N ARG A 555 13.48 -2.47 -12.98
CA ARG A 555 12.46 -2.17 -14.02
C ARG A 555 11.69 -0.87 -13.78
N SER A 556 11.85 -0.23 -12.62
CA SER A 556 11.14 1.00 -12.27
C SER A 556 11.91 2.24 -12.70
N ASP A 557 11.36 3.04 -13.63
CA ASP A 557 11.92 4.35 -14.00
C ASP A 557 12.03 5.29 -12.78
N TYR A 558 11.07 5.23 -11.84
CA TYR A 558 11.09 6.02 -10.62
C TYR A 558 12.26 5.63 -9.71
N LEU A 559 12.41 4.33 -9.39
CA LEU A 559 13.44 3.88 -8.45
C LEU A 559 14.85 4.02 -9.02
N THR A 560 15.06 3.67 -10.29
CA THR A 560 16.35 3.89 -10.95
C THR A 560 16.67 5.37 -11.12
N GLY A 561 15.64 6.20 -11.35
CA GLY A 561 15.75 7.66 -11.35
C GLY A 561 16.10 8.22 -9.98
N ARG A 562 15.49 7.67 -8.90
CA ARG A 562 15.78 8.04 -7.51
C ARG A 562 17.23 7.74 -7.13
N LEU A 563 17.70 6.52 -7.45
CA LEU A 563 19.11 6.16 -7.27
C LEU A 563 20.05 7.11 -8.05
N ALA A 564 19.73 7.39 -9.30
CA ALA A 564 20.52 8.30 -10.12
C ALA A 564 20.57 9.73 -9.57
N GLN A 565 19.49 10.21 -8.93
CA GLN A 565 19.46 11.52 -8.28
C GLN A 565 20.45 11.61 -7.12
N LEU A 566 20.63 10.57 -6.32
CA LEU A 566 21.58 10.57 -5.20
C LEU A 566 23.04 10.71 -5.66
N ILE A 567 23.34 10.28 -6.87
CA ILE A 567 24.68 10.31 -7.46
C ILE A 567 24.91 11.60 -8.27
N ASN A 568 23.85 12.37 -8.52
CA ASN A 568 23.88 13.61 -9.31
C ASN A 568 23.79 14.88 -8.47
N LYS A 569 23.64 14.75 -7.16
CA LYS A 569 23.64 15.91 -6.23
C LYS A 569 25.06 16.39 -6.02
#